data_f17cc3eec2d0de661a0df9b54f1968a9
#
_entry.id   f17cc3eec2d0de661a0df9b54f1968a9
#
_cell.length_a   1.000
_cell.length_b   1.000
_cell.length_c   1.000
_cell.angle_alpha   90.00
_cell.angle_beta   90.00
_cell.angle_gamma   90.00
#
_symmetry.space_group_name_H-M   'P 1'
#
loop_
_entity.id
_entity.type
_entity.pdbx_description
1 polymer ?
#
loop_
_entity_poly.entity_id
_entity_poly.type
_entity_poly.pdbx_seq_one_letter_code
_entity_poly.pdbx_strand_id
1 'polypeptide(L)'
;INGVDISVITYSFNTGSEESNIILQNCLDSGLDNIELMGNHIEKTLGIPRSTRQHANWRSNVTNRQLKNMRKFFNDNGVNIFAFKPNCISSRNTDGEIEYAMRATKALGADFLMNELLDNKDIDRVNYFAEKHKVKLGYHTHHNNLGSNKITTDQAWDYALSSSKRNYINLDIGHYINVRGNTKESLIEFIKNKHKKICSLHLKDRQFGKYANPGVSDNQIWGFGETPIDKVLRLMRDNSYKFTATIELEYRIPEGSNRVKEVKRCLDYCKKALSS
;
A
#
# COMPACT_ATOMS: atom_id res chain seq x y z
N ILE A 1 2.89 17.67 1.48
CA ILE A 1 2.65 18.80 0.54
C ILE A 1 1.36 19.47 0.99
N ASN A 2 1.42 20.74 1.38
CA ASN A 2 0.26 21.53 1.83
C ASN A 2 -0.62 20.82 2.88
N GLY A 3 0.02 20.15 3.85
CA GLY A 3 -0.64 19.42 4.94
C GLY A 3 -1.11 18.00 4.60
N VAL A 4 -0.86 17.54 3.39
CA VAL A 4 -1.11 16.15 2.97
C VAL A 4 0.22 15.39 2.85
N ASP A 5 0.32 14.25 3.52
CA ASP A 5 1.47 13.35 3.44
C ASP A 5 1.38 12.52 2.15
N ILE A 6 2.37 12.68 1.27
CA ILE A 6 2.46 11.91 0.02
C ILE A 6 3.56 10.86 0.19
N SER A 7 3.27 9.65 -0.23
CA SER A 7 4.22 8.54 -0.24
C SER A 7 4.15 7.76 -1.56
N VAL A 8 4.95 6.72 -1.66
CA VAL A 8 4.87 5.74 -2.76
C VAL A 8 4.94 4.33 -2.21
N ILE A 9 4.12 3.42 -2.73
CA ILE A 9 4.35 1.99 -2.55
C ILE A 9 5.48 1.55 -3.47
N THR A 10 6.48 0.85 -2.92
CA THR A 10 7.70 0.50 -3.67
C THR A 10 7.48 -0.47 -4.82
N TYR A 11 6.32 -1.12 -4.88
CA TYR A 11 5.82 -1.83 -6.06
C TYR A 11 5.81 -0.95 -7.32
N SER A 12 5.58 0.37 -7.17
CA SER A 12 5.54 1.34 -8.27
C SER A 12 6.84 1.42 -9.06
N PHE A 13 7.99 1.16 -8.43
CA PHE A 13 9.31 1.24 -9.08
C PHE A 13 9.65 -0.03 -9.86
N ASN A 14 9.13 -1.16 -9.43
CA ASN A 14 9.28 -2.41 -10.12
C ASN A 14 8.18 -3.42 -9.77
N THR A 15 8.26 -4.39 -10.52
CA THR A 15 7.52 -5.63 -10.55
C THR A 15 7.98 -6.69 -9.54
N GLY A 16 8.95 -6.41 -8.64
CA GLY A 16 9.00 -7.23 -7.45
C GLY A 16 10.30 -7.87 -7.04
N SER A 17 11.45 -7.50 -7.59
CA SER A 17 12.68 -8.19 -7.17
C SER A 17 13.93 -7.33 -7.00
N GLU A 18 13.80 -6.01 -6.94
CA GLU A 18 14.95 -5.16 -6.65
C GLU A 18 15.34 -5.23 -5.19
N GLU A 19 16.64 -5.05 -4.95
CA GLU A 19 17.20 -4.88 -3.62
C GLU A 19 16.92 -3.49 -3.08
N SER A 20 17.03 -3.35 -1.77
CA SER A 20 16.68 -2.12 -1.05
C SER A 20 17.50 -0.89 -1.48
N ASN A 21 18.75 -1.07 -1.95
CA ASN A 21 19.58 0.02 -2.47
C ASN A 21 19.02 0.62 -3.76
N ILE A 22 18.50 -0.22 -4.66
CA ILE A 22 17.85 0.24 -5.90
C ILE A 22 16.54 0.98 -5.56
N ILE A 23 15.76 0.45 -4.63
CA ILE A 23 14.53 1.09 -4.18
C ILE A 23 14.83 2.45 -3.55
N LEU A 24 15.84 2.55 -2.67
CA LEU A 24 16.25 3.82 -2.08
C LEU A 24 16.62 4.85 -3.17
N GLN A 25 17.45 4.45 -4.14
CA GLN A 25 17.85 5.34 -5.23
C GLN A 25 16.64 5.81 -6.05
N ASN A 26 15.71 4.91 -6.38
CA ASN A 26 14.49 5.26 -7.10
C ASN A 26 13.60 6.26 -6.31
N CYS A 27 13.54 6.13 -4.97
CA CYS A 27 12.83 7.10 -4.13
C CYS A 27 13.49 8.49 -4.22
N LEU A 28 14.81 8.56 -4.07
CA LEU A 28 15.56 9.82 -4.13
C LEU A 28 15.43 10.48 -5.51
N ASP A 29 15.57 9.71 -6.59
CA ASP A 29 15.48 10.21 -7.96
C ASP A 29 14.06 10.70 -8.31
N SER A 30 13.04 10.13 -7.70
CA SER A 30 11.64 10.58 -7.88
C SER A 30 11.25 11.75 -6.97
N GLY A 31 12.09 12.07 -5.97
CA GLY A 31 11.84 13.15 -5.01
C GLY A 31 10.86 12.78 -3.91
N LEU A 32 10.78 11.50 -3.54
CA LEU A 32 9.91 10.97 -2.49
C LEU A 32 10.74 10.49 -1.30
N ASP A 33 10.32 10.88 -0.11
CA ASP A 33 10.98 10.62 1.17
C ASP A 33 10.13 9.79 2.15
N ASN A 34 8.97 9.32 1.70
CA ASN A 34 8.06 8.51 2.51
C ASN A 34 7.54 7.31 1.71
N ILE A 35 7.65 6.10 2.25
CA ILE A 35 7.34 4.87 1.50
C ILE A 35 6.47 3.87 2.25
N GLU A 36 5.62 3.17 1.47
CA GLU A 36 5.08 1.86 1.82
C GLU A 36 6.02 0.81 1.24
N LEU A 37 6.80 0.16 2.12
CA LEU A 37 7.88 -0.73 1.72
C LEU A 37 7.39 -2.16 1.54
N MET A 38 7.55 -2.71 0.35
CA MET A 38 7.28 -4.12 0.06
C MET A 38 8.33 -5.04 0.71
N GLY A 39 7.87 -6.13 1.31
CA GLY A 39 8.71 -7.07 2.05
C GLY A 39 9.75 -7.78 1.19
N ASN A 40 9.43 -8.06 -0.07
CA ASN A 40 10.34 -8.73 -1.01
C ASN A 40 11.67 -7.99 -1.21
N HIS A 41 11.70 -6.66 -1.17
CA HIS A 41 12.94 -5.89 -1.32
C HIS A 41 13.89 -6.11 -0.14
N ILE A 42 13.34 -6.10 1.08
CA ILE A 42 14.10 -6.39 2.30
C ILE A 42 14.54 -7.85 2.32
N GLU A 43 13.63 -8.77 2.06
CA GLU A 43 13.91 -10.20 2.07
C GLU A 43 15.02 -10.55 1.08
N LYS A 44 15.00 -9.96 -0.13
CA LYS A 44 16.06 -10.14 -1.11
C LYS A 44 17.39 -9.57 -0.62
N THR A 45 17.41 -8.35 -0.11
CA THR A 45 18.62 -7.70 0.42
C THR A 45 19.23 -8.47 1.58
N LEU A 46 18.40 -9.10 2.42
CA LEU A 46 18.83 -9.92 3.55
C LEU A 46 19.12 -11.38 3.16
N GLY A 47 19.03 -11.74 1.88
CA GLY A 47 19.42 -13.03 1.36
C GLY A 47 18.38 -14.15 1.55
N ILE A 48 17.10 -13.85 1.31
CA ILE A 48 16.08 -14.92 1.32
C ILE A 48 16.43 -16.02 0.31
N PRO A 49 16.35 -17.31 0.69
CA PRO A 49 16.65 -18.41 -0.22
C PRO A 49 15.75 -18.40 -1.47
N ARG A 50 16.28 -18.89 -2.60
CA ARG A 50 15.49 -19.06 -3.83
C ARG A 50 14.34 -20.06 -3.67
N SER A 51 14.55 -21.11 -2.87
CA SER A 51 13.54 -22.13 -2.61
C SER A 51 12.50 -21.63 -1.63
N THR A 52 11.25 -21.53 -2.06
CA THR A 52 10.11 -21.10 -1.23
C THR A 52 9.88 -22.02 -0.01
N ARG A 53 10.27 -23.29 -0.09
CA ARG A 53 10.21 -24.26 1.04
C ARG A 53 11.05 -23.83 2.23
N GLN A 54 12.06 -22.97 2.02
CA GLN A 54 12.95 -22.48 3.06
C GLN A 54 12.50 -21.14 3.65
N HIS A 55 11.51 -20.47 3.06
CA HIS A 55 11.12 -19.11 3.43
C HIS A 55 10.62 -19.02 4.88
N ALA A 56 9.77 -19.94 5.32
CA ALA A 56 9.26 -19.95 6.69
C ALA A 56 10.39 -20.06 7.73
N ASN A 57 11.32 -21.00 7.51
CA ASN A 57 12.48 -21.15 8.39
C ASN A 57 13.40 -19.93 8.34
N TRP A 58 13.67 -19.38 7.16
CA TRP A 58 14.50 -18.20 6.98
C TRP A 58 13.89 -16.99 7.72
N ARG A 59 12.59 -16.69 7.53
CA ARG A 59 11.85 -15.59 8.19
C ARG A 59 11.89 -15.71 9.71
N SER A 60 11.78 -16.92 10.25
CA SER A 60 11.89 -17.17 11.69
C SER A 60 13.27 -16.83 12.25
N ASN A 61 14.32 -16.92 11.43
CA ASN A 61 15.70 -16.66 11.84
C ASN A 61 16.18 -15.21 11.56
N VAL A 62 15.44 -14.41 10.80
CA VAL A 62 15.78 -12.98 10.60
C VAL A 62 15.70 -12.25 11.92
N THR A 63 16.78 -11.60 12.30
CA THR A 63 16.90 -10.91 13.58
C THR A 63 16.35 -9.49 13.53
N ASN A 64 15.87 -9.00 14.66
CA ASN A 64 15.46 -7.60 14.79
C ASN A 64 16.62 -6.62 14.50
N ARG A 65 17.89 -7.03 14.73
CA ARG A 65 19.05 -6.21 14.41
C ARG A 65 19.20 -6.00 12.90
N GLN A 66 19.03 -7.05 12.10
CA GLN A 66 19.06 -6.94 10.63
C GLN A 66 17.96 -5.99 10.13
N LEU A 67 16.74 -6.15 10.63
CA LEU A 67 15.60 -5.30 10.27
C LEU A 67 15.81 -3.83 10.71
N LYS A 68 16.35 -3.58 11.91
CA LYS A 68 16.71 -2.22 12.38
C LYS A 68 17.82 -1.59 11.54
N ASN A 69 18.76 -2.39 11.04
CA ASN A 69 19.78 -1.89 10.12
C ASN A 69 19.15 -1.47 8.78
N MET A 70 18.11 -2.18 8.30
CA MET A 70 17.37 -1.75 7.11
C MET A 70 16.63 -0.43 7.35
N ARG A 71 15.97 -0.27 8.51
CA ARG A 71 15.40 1.02 8.89
C ARG A 71 16.44 2.14 8.87
N LYS A 72 17.57 1.90 9.52
CA LYS A 72 18.68 2.88 9.58
C LYS A 72 19.16 3.24 8.17
N PHE A 73 19.32 2.24 7.30
CA PHE A 73 19.74 2.44 5.91
C PHE A 73 18.81 3.41 5.16
N PHE A 74 17.47 3.27 5.24
CA PHE A 74 16.55 4.21 4.62
C PHE A 74 16.56 5.58 5.31
N ASN A 75 16.47 5.61 6.63
CA ASN A 75 16.36 6.86 7.40
C ASN A 75 17.62 7.73 7.31
N ASP A 76 18.81 7.15 7.33
CA ASP A 76 20.07 7.90 7.18
C ASP A 76 20.18 8.57 5.81
N ASN A 77 19.43 8.09 4.82
CA ASN A 77 19.32 8.68 3.49
C ASN A 77 18.06 9.53 3.30
N GLY A 78 17.37 9.88 4.40
CA GLY A 78 16.21 10.77 4.37
C GLY A 78 14.90 10.12 3.91
N VAL A 79 14.83 8.79 3.80
CA VAL A 79 13.60 8.08 3.42
C VAL A 79 12.96 7.41 4.63
N ASN A 80 11.72 7.77 4.94
CA ASN A 80 10.93 7.20 6.02
C ASN A 80 10.08 6.02 5.54
N ILE A 81 10.01 4.96 6.34
CA ILE A 81 9.13 3.81 6.11
C ILE A 81 7.88 3.99 6.97
N PHE A 82 6.79 4.57 6.40
CA PHE A 82 5.56 4.74 7.16
C PHE A 82 4.73 3.46 7.25
N ALA A 83 4.85 2.59 6.24
CA ALA A 83 4.14 1.31 6.20
C ALA A 83 5.01 0.20 5.62
N PHE A 84 4.74 -1.03 6.06
CA PHE A 84 5.38 -2.24 5.58
C PHE A 84 4.35 -3.21 5.03
N LYS A 85 4.53 -3.67 3.79
CA LYS A 85 3.66 -4.66 3.14
C LYS A 85 4.41 -5.98 2.96
N PRO A 86 4.34 -6.92 3.93
CA PRO A 86 4.97 -8.23 3.83
C PRO A 86 4.24 -9.12 2.82
N ASN A 87 4.93 -10.12 2.29
CA ASN A 87 4.35 -11.11 1.37
C ASN A 87 4.09 -12.46 2.07
N CYS A 88 3.85 -12.44 3.38
CA CYS A 88 3.77 -13.64 4.19
C CYS A 88 2.61 -13.64 5.21
N ILE A 89 1.49 -13.01 4.83
CA ILE A 89 0.26 -13.04 5.63
C ILE A 89 -0.89 -13.53 4.76
N SER A 90 -1.20 -14.80 4.89
CA SER A 90 -2.33 -15.47 4.24
C SER A 90 -2.68 -16.75 5.00
N SER A 91 -3.78 -17.41 4.62
CA SER A 91 -4.16 -18.73 5.16
C SER A 91 -3.08 -19.81 4.99
N ARG A 92 -2.15 -19.64 4.03
CA ARG A 92 -1.08 -20.62 3.73
C ARG A 92 0.19 -20.38 4.55
N ASN A 93 0.33 -19.22 5.18
CA ASN A 93 1.52 -18.89 5.95
C ASN A 93 1.46 -19.46 7.36
N THR A 94 2.61 -19.80 7.91
CA THR A 94 2.76 -20.28 9.27
C THR A 94 2.61 -19.14 10.28
N ASP A 95 2.33 -19.46 11.54
CA ASP A 95 2.31 -18.48 12.64
C ASP A 95 3.65 -17.77 12.79
N GLY A 96 4.77 -18.49 12.60
CA GLY A 96 6.11 -17.92 12.63
C GLY A 96 6.35 -16.86 11.53
N GLU A 97 5.76 -17.02 10.35
CA GLU A 97 5.82 -16.04 9.28
C GLU A 97 4.97 -14.81 9.58
N ILE A 98 3.77 -15.00 10.15
CA ILE A 98 2.93 -13.88 10.61
C ILE A 98 3.64 -13.10 11.72
N GLU A 99 4.25 -13.81 12.67
CA GLU A 99 5.03 -13.19 13.75
C GLU A 99 6.26 -12.44 13.22
N TYR A 100 6.95 -12.99 12.23
CA TYR A 100 8.01 -12.29 11.51
C TYR A 100 7.50 -10.97 10.92
N ALA A 101 6.36 -10.97 10.23
CA ALA A 101 5.78 -9.76 9.65
C ALA A 101 5.50 -8.68 10.71
N MET A 102 4.97 -9.07 11.88
CA MET A 102 4.74 -8.15 13.00
C MET A 102 6.05 -7.58 13.57
N ARG A 103 7.04 -8.45 13.79
CA ARG A 103 8.38 -8.03 14.27
C ARG A 103 9.07 -7.12 13.25
N ALA A 104 8.98 -7.44 11.97
CA ALA A 104 9.55 -6.63 10.89
C ALA A 104 8.93 -5.24 10.85
N THR A 105 7.61 -5.12 10.89
CA THR A 105 6.90 -3.84 10.95
C THR A 105 7.44 -2.96 12.09
N LYS A 106 7.55 -3.51 13.30
CA LYS A 106 8.08 -2.78 14.46
C LYS A 106 9.55 -2.39 14.32
N ALA A 107 10.38 -3.32 13.85
CA ALA A 107 11.82 -3.10 13.74
C ALA A 107 12.17 -2.09 12.64
N LEU A 108 11.40 -2.08 11.56
CA LEU A 108 11.48 -1.10 10.46
C LEU A 108 10.95 0.29 10.87
N GLY A 109 10.23 0.38 12.00
CA GLY A 109 9.65 1.62 12.49
C GLY A 109 8.40 2.04 11.71
N ALA A 110 7.80 1.13 10.97
CA ALA A 110 6.56 1.40 10.26
C ALA A 110 5.37 1.55 11.23
N ASP A 111 4.51 2.52 10.95
CA ASP A 111 3.29 2.77 11.73
C ASP A 111 2.22 1.70 11.47
N PHE A 112 2.21 1.14 10.25
CA PHE A 112 1.22 0.17 9.80
C PHE A 112 1.87 -1.02 9.08
N LEU A 113 1.28 -2.19 9.29
CA LEU A 113 1.46 -3.35 8.44
C LEU A 113 0.32 -3.37 7.44
N MET A 114 0.63 -3.32 6.13
CA MET A 114 -0.36 -3.40 5.07
C MET A 114 -0.53 -4.82 4.58
N ASN A 115 -1.76 -5.25 4.37
CA ASN A 115 -2.07 -6.58 3.82
C ASN A 115 -3.38 -6.55 3.02
N GLU A 116 -3.53 -7.53 2.14
CA GLU A 116 -4.83 -7.78 1.50
C GLU A 116 -5.87 -8.17 2.55
N LEU A 117 -7.14 -7.77 2.33
CA LEU A 117 -8.22 -8.15 3.23
C LEU A 117 -8.45 -9.66 3.17
N LEU A 118 -8.34 -10.29 4.32
CA LEU A 118 -8.46 -11.73 4.51
C LEU A 118 -9.91 -12.16 4.79
N ASP A 119 -10.14 -13.47 4.78
CA ASP A 119 -11.37 -14.04 5.31
C ASP A 119 -11.41 -13.90 6.83
N ASN A 120 -12.62 -13.88 7.42
CA ASN A 120 -12.83 -13.57 8.83
C ASN A 120 -11.97 -14.43 9.77
N LYS A 121 -11.86 -15.73 9.49
CA LYS A 121 -11.02 -16.66 10.26
C LYS A 121 -9.54 -16.26 10.27
N ASP A 122 -9.04 -15.81 9.13
CA ASP A 122 -7.63 -15.40 9.01
C ASP A 122 -7.42 -14.02 9.62
N ILE A 123 -8.42 -13.13 9.57
CA ILE A 123 -8.40 -11.85 10.29
C ILE A 123 -8.25 -12.08 11.78
N ASP A 124 -9.02 -12.99 12.38
CA ASP A 124 -8.94 -13.29 13.82
C ASP A 124 -7.56 -13.83 14.21
N ARG A 125 -7.02 -14.72 13.38
CA ARG A 125 -5.66 -15.25 13.55
C ARG A 125 -4.61 -14.14 13.51
N VAL A 126 -4.68 -13.24 12.53
CA VAL A 126 -3.74 -12.12 12.39
C VAL A 126 -3.91 -11.10 13.51
N ASN A 127 -5.14 -10.84 13.96
CA ASN A 127 -5.44 -9.97 15.10
C ASN A 127 -4.74 -10.44 16.39
N TYR A 128 -4.67 -11.74 16.63
CA TYR A 128 -3.93 -12.27 17.79
C TYR A 128 -2.46 -11.81 17.80
N PHE A 129 -1.77 -11.92 16.66
CA PHE A 129 -0.37 -11.47 16.53
C PHE A 129 -0.25 -9.95 16.55
N ALA A 130 -1.18 -9.23 15.93
CA ALA A 130 -1.22 -7.78 15.93
C ALA A 130 -1.38 -7.21 17.35
N GLU A 131 -2.22 -7.81 18.20
CA GLU A 131 -2.33 -7.44 19.61
C GLU A 131 -1.08 -7.77 20.41
N LYS A 132 -0.52 -8.98 20.23
CA LYS A 132 0.72 -9.42 20.89
C LYS A 132 1.87 -8.44 20.63
N HIS A 133 2.02 -7.99 19.41
CA HIS A 133 3.10 -7.10 18.97
C HIS A 133 2.73 -5.61 18.98
N LYS A 134 1.50 -5.25 19.29
CA LYS A 134 0.97 -3.87 19.25
C LYS A 134 1.17 -3.22 17.87
N VAL A 135 0.87 -3.96 16.80
CA VAL A 135 0.94 -3.52 15.40
C VAL A 135 -0.43 -3.08 14.92
N LYS A 136 -0.52 -2.00 14.15
CA LYS A 136 -1.72 -1.59 13.43
C LYS A 136 -1.72 -2.22 12.05
N LEU A 137 -2.89 -2.66 11.59
CA LEU A 137 -3.08 -3.32 10.30
C LEU A 137 -3.88 -2.42 9.36
N GLY A 138 -3.38 -2.21 8.15
CA GLY A 138 -4.10 -1.57 7.05
C GLY A 138 -4.54 -2.63 6.04
N TYR A 139 -5.84 -2.85 5.90
CA TYR A 139 -6.37 -3.82 4.94
C TYR A 139 -6.68 -3.17 3.60
N HIS A 140 -6.22 -3.81 2.53
CA HIS A 140 -6.39 -3.41 1.15
C HIS A 140 -7.38 -4.32 0.43
N THR A 141 -8.14 -3.79 -0.52
CA THR A 141 -9.09 -4.55 -1.34
C THR A 141 -8.95 -4.20 -2.82
N HIS A 142 -9.52 -5.05 -3.67
CA HIS A 142 -9.54 -4.87 -5.13
C HIS A 142 -10.97 -4.71 -5.67
N HIS A 143 -11.11 -4.26 -6.93
CA HIS A 143 -12.42 -4.17 -7.59
C HIS A 143 -12.94 -5.52 -8.09
N ASN A 144 -12.11 -6.55 -8.10
CA ASN A 144 -12.43 -7.90 -8.48
C ASN A 144 -12.14 -8.87 -7.34
N ASN A 145 -12.92 -9.93 -7.27
CA ASN A 145 -12.75 -10.96 -6.25
C ASN A 145 -11.78 -12.02 -6.76
N LEU A 146 -10.49 -11.75 -6.70
CA LEU A 146 -9.43 -12.68 -7.09
C LEU A 146 -8.89 -13.41 -5.86
N GLY A 147 -9.14 -14.70 -5.78
CA GLY A 147 -8.68 -15.52 -4.65
C GLY A 147 -9.34 -15.10 -3.33
N SER A 148 -8.52 -14.78 -2.32
CA SER A 148 -8.98 -14.30 -1.00
C SER A 148 -9.29 -12.82 -0.94
N ASN A 149 -8.99 -12.05 -2.00
CA ASN A 149 -9.22 -10.61 -2.00
C ASN A 149 -10.71 -10.31 -2.01
N LYS A 150 -11.11 -9.35 -1.18
CA LYS A 150 -12.48 -8.86 -1.14
C LYS A 150 -12.69 -7.75 -2.17
N ILE A 151 -13.91 -7.67 -2.69
CA ILE A 151 -14.31 -6.56 -3.55
C ILE A 151 -14.35 -5.29 -2.70
N THR A 152 -13.87 -4.18 -3.24
CA THR A 152 -13.87 -2.86 -2.58
C THR A 152 -15.30 -2.31 -2.53
N THR A 153 -16.06 -2.70 -1.52
CA THR A 153 -17.40 -2.20 -1.19
C THR A 153 -17.41 -1.57 0.20
N ASP A 154 -18.42 -0.81 0.53
CA ASP A 154 -18.53 -0.15 1.83
C ASP A 154 -18.53 -1.15 3.00
N GLN A 155 -19.02 -2.36 2.77
CA GLN A 155 -19.08 -3.43 3.77
C GLN A 155 -17.83 -4.33 3.79
N ALA A 156 -16.92 -4.19 2.85
CA ALA A 156 -15.77 -5.09 2.72
C ALA A 156 -14.91 -5.16 3.99
N TRP A 157 -14.82 -4.05 4.72
CA TRP A 157 -14.02 -3.94 5.95
C TRP A 157 -14.79 -4.14 7.26
N ASP A 158 -16.14 -4.28 7.23
CA ASP A 158 -16.95 -4.22 8.46
C ASP A 158 -16.51 -5.23 9.52
N TYR A 159 -16.26 -6.49 9.13
CA TYR A 159 -15.77 -7.49 10.07
C TYR A 159 -14.39 -7.11 10.63
N ALA A 160 -13.44 -6.78 9.78
CA ALA A 160 -12.09 -6.43 10.19
C ALA A 160 -12.08 -5.24 11.15
N LEU A 161 -12.84 -4.17 10.83
CA LEU A 161 -12.90 -2.96 11.67
C LEU A 161 -13.60 -3.19 13.01
N SER A 162 -14.59 -4.10 13.06
CA SER A 162 -15.29 -4.45 14.30
C SER A 162 -14.50 -5.42 15.18
N SER A 163 -13.69 -6.30 14.58
CA SER A 163 -12.96 -7.35 15.28
C SER A 163 -11.71 -6.86 16.04
N SER A 164 -11.12 -5.73 15.65
CA SER A 164 -9.99 -5.13 16.38
C SER A 164 -9.89 -3.61 16.18
N LYS A 165 -9.56 -2.91 17.27
CA LYS A 165 -9.26 -1.46 17.24
C LYS A 165 -7.98 -1.14 16.43
N ARG A 166 -7.11 -2.15 16.21
CA ARG A 166 -5.86 -2.03 15.45
C ARG A 166 -6.05 -2.14 13.95
N ASN A 167 -7.26 -2.48 13.48
CA ASN A 167 -7.57 -2.62 12.09
C ASN A 167 -8.01 -1.30 11.48
N TYR A 168 -7.46 -1.01 10.31
CA TYR A 168 -7.66 0.20 9.51
C TYR A 168 -7.87 -0.18 8.05
N ILE A 169 -8.29 0.80 7.28
CA ILE A 169 -8.51 0.71 5.83
C ILE A 169 -7.28 1.28 5.11
N ASN A 170 -6.68 0.51 4.21
CA ASN A 170 -5.85 1.01 3.12
C ASN A 170 -6.74 1.08 1.87
N LEU A 171 -7.32 2.25 1.61
CA LEU A 171 -8.32 2.41 0.56
C LEU A 171 -7.65 2.67 -0.80
N ASP A 172 -7.79 1.72 -1.72
CA ASP A 172 -7.46 1.97 -3.11
C ASP A 172 -8.63 2.66 -3.82
N ILE A 173 -8.44 3.94 -4.14
CA ILE A 173 -9.51 4.74 -4.73
C ILE A 173 -9.81 4.37 -6.18
N GLY A 174 -8.82 3.87 -6.92
CA GLY A 174 -9.00 3.38 -8.28
C GLY A 174 -9.76 2.05 -8.32
N HIS A 175 -9.47 1.15 -7.37
CA HIS A 175 -10.25 -0.06 -7.22
C HIS A 175 -11.67 0.22 -6.74
N TYR A 176 -11.85 1.19 -5.83
CA TYR A 176 -13.17 1.56 -5.33
C TYR A 176 -14.12 1.99 -6.45
N ILE A 177 -13.68 2.90 -7.32
CA ILE A 177 -14.55 3.41 -8.40
C ILE A 177 -14.86 2.36 -9.49
N ASN A 178 -14.04 1.31 -9.60
CA ASN A 178 -14.27 0.24 -10.59
C ASN A 178 -15.24 -0.84 -10.09
N VAL A 179 -15.70 -0.79 -8.86
CA VAL A 179 -16.76 -1.68 -8.36
C VAL A 179 -18.10 -1.24 -8.93
N ARG A 180 -18.86 -2.19 -9.46
CA ARG A 180 -20.21 -1.91 -10.01
C ARG A 180 -21.10 -1.25 -8.94
N GLY A 181 -21.65 -0.10 -9.27
CA GLY A 181 -22.53 0.68 -8.40
C GLY A 181 -21.80 1.77 -7.59
N ASN A 182 -20.48 1.72 -7.50
CA ASN A 182 -19.71 2.81 -6.89
C ASN A 182 -19.57 3.99 -7.87
N THR A 183 -19.49 5.19 -7.32
CA THR A 183 -19.34 6.46 -8.06
C THR A 183 -18.24 7.32 -7.44
N LYS A 184 -17.89 8.41 -8.12
CA LYS A 184 -16.97 9.43 -7.57
C LYS A 184 -17.55 10.07 -6.29
N GLU A 185 -18.85 10.28 -6.27
CA GLU A 185 -19.57 10.84 -5.13
C GLU A 185 -19.59 9.89 -3.95
N SER A 186 -19.88 8.59 -4.18
CA SER A 186 -19.84 7.58 -3.11
C SER A 186 -18.44 7.41 -2.53
N LEU A 187 -17.37 7.52 -3.34
CA LEU A 187 -16.00 7.52 -2.85
C LEU A 187 -15.72 8.68 -1.89
N ILE A 188 -16.12 9.89 -2.27
CA ILE A 188 -15.93 11.08 -1.43
C ILE A 188 -16.69 10.94 -0.11
N GLU A 189 -17.92 10.44 -0.17
CA GLU A 189 -18.75 10.19 1.01
C GLU A 189 -18.15 9.11 1.91
N PHE A 190 -17.68 7.99 1.33
CA PHE A 190 -17.00 6.94 2.07
C PHE A 190 -15.77 7.47 2.81
N ILE A 191 -14.93 8.26 2.15
CA ILE A 191 -13.73 8.86 2.78
C ILE A 191 -14.16 9.76 3.95
N LYS A 192 -15.16 10.63 3.77
CA LYS A 192 -15.67 11.51 4.84
C LYS A 192 -16.17 10.70 6.04
N ASN A 193 -16.90 9.63 5.80
CA ASN A 193 -17.52 8.82 6.86
C ASN A 193 -16.50 7.93 7.57
N LYS A 194 -15.47 7.46 6.88
CA LYS A 194 -14.48 6.49 7.40
C LYS A 194 -13.10 7.09 7.68
N HIS A 195 -12.88 8.42 7.51
CA HIS A 195 -11.56 9.05 7.60
C HIS A 195 -10.77 8.70 8.87
N LYS A 196 -11.41 8.49 10.02
CA LYS A 196 -10.75 8.08 11.28
C LYS A 196 -10.22 6.64 11.26
N LYS A 197 -10.69 5.83 10.32
CA LYS A 197 -10.31 4.44 10.16
C LYS A 197 -9.50 4.19 8.89
N ILE A 198 -9.32 5.18 8.04
CA ILE A 198 -8.39 5.12 6.91
C ILE A 198 -6.98 5.41 7.43
N CYS A 199 -6.01 4.56 7.11
CA CYS A 199 -4.60 4.75 7.42
C CYS A 199 -3.79 5.21 6.21
N SER A 200 -4.22 4.82 5.01
CA SER A 200 -3.60 5.21 3.75
C SER A 200 -4.61 5.14 2.61
N LEU A 201 -4.37 5.92 1.56
CA LEU A 201 -5.01 5.72 0.26
C LEU A 201 -3.97 5.20 -0.72
N HIS A 202 -4.33 4.23 -1.57
CA HIS A 202 -3.62 4.00 -2.81
C HIS A 202 -4.23 4.86 -3.92
N LEU A 203 -3.40 5.73 -4.49
CA LEU A 203 -3.77 6.59 -5.59
C LEU A 203 -3.38 5.93 -6.91
N LYS A 204 -4.36 5.61 -7.72
CA LYS A 204 -4.17 5.19 -9.11
C LYS A 204 -5.29 5.72 -9.97
N ASP A 205 -4.99 6.05 -11.21
CA ASP A 205 -6.01 6.49 -12.15
C ASP A 205 -6.51 5.30 -12.97
N ARG A 206 -7.83 5.16 -13.03
CA ARG A 206 -8.49 4.05 -13.72
C ARG A 206 -9.64 4.58 -14.58
N GLN A 207 -9.97 3.83 -15.60
CA GLN A 207 -11.11 4.09 -16.46
C GLN A 207 -12.31 3.24 -16.04
N PHE A 208 -13.50 3.86 -15.93
CA PHE A 208 -14.75 3.15 -15.73
C PHE A 208 -15.06 2.22 -16.92
N GLY A 209 -15.72 1.10 -16.62
CA GLY A 209 -16.35 0.32 -17.66
C GLY A 209 -15.42 -0.50 -18.55
N LYS A 210 -14.26 -0.92 -18.05
CA LYS A 210 -13.38 -1.88 -18.71
C LYS A 210 -14.13 -3.09 -19.27
N TYR A 211 -15.16 -3.53 -18.56
CA TYR A 211 -16.02 -4.63 -19.04
C TYR A 211 -16.73 -4.31 -20.34
N ALA A 212 -16.81 -3.04 -20.74
CA ALA A 212 -17.36 -2.60 -22.01
C ALA A 212 -16.34 -2.63 -23.17
N ASN A 213 -15.02 -2.63 -22.87
CA ASN A 213 -13.93 -2.63 -23.86
C ASN A 213 -12.84 -3.65 -23.50
N PRO A 214 -13.03 -4.94 -23.81
CA PRO A 214 -12.00 -5.95 -23.64
C PRO A 214 -10.71 -5.55 -24.41
N GLY A 215 -9.58 -5.48 -23.69
CA GLY A 215 -8.28 -5.15 -24.29
C GLY A 215 -7.77 -3.74 -23.98
N VAL A 216 -8.58 -2.85 -23.45
CA VAL A 216 -8.12 -1.57 -22.90
C VAL A 216 -7.65 -1.77 -21.47
N SER A 217 -6.46 -1.26 -21.13
CA SER A 217 -5.96 -1.27 -19.75
C SER A 217 -6.86 -0.43 -18.86
N ASP A 218 -7.27 -0.95 -17.71
CA ASP A 218 -7.99 -0.16 -16.71
C ASP A 218 -7.15 0.98 -16.17
N ASN A 219 -5.85 0.72 -15.99
CA ASN A 219 -4.92 1.68 -15.41
C ASN A 219 -4.52 2.71 -16.45
N GLN A 220 -4.75 3.97 -16.13
CA GLN A 220 -4.48 5.12 -17.00
C GLN A 220 -3.36 5.97 -16.45
N ILE A 221 -2.67 6.69 -17.32
CA ILE A 221 -1.78 7.77 -16.92
C ILE A 221 -2.63 8.79 -16.15
N TRP A 222 -2.13 9.26 -15.02
CA TRP A 222 -2.89 10.15 -14.15
C TRP A 222 -3.38 11.42 -14.86
N GLY A 223 -4.65 11.69 -14.72
CA GLY A 223 -5.37 12.77 -15.40
C GLY A 223 -6.05 12.37 -16.71
N PHE A 224 -5.86 11.12 -17.17
CA PHE A 224 -6.52 10.59 -18.37
C PHE A 224 -7.58 9.54 -18.07
N GLY A 225 -7.69 9.13 -16.80
CA GLY A 225 -8.73 8.24 -16.31
C GLY A 225 -9.86 9.01 -15.64
N GLU A 226 -10.61 8.30 -14.82
CA GLU A 226 -11.84 8.80 -14.19
C GLU A 226 -11.75 8.86 -12.66
N THR A 227 -10.66 8.34 -12.05
CA THR A 227 -10.47 8.42 -10.62
C THR A 227 -10.31 9.88 -10.18
N PRO A 228 -11.10 10.38 -9.23
CA PRO A 228 -11.08 11.78 -8.85
C PRO A 228 -9.92 12.10 -7.88
N ILE A 229 -8.67 11.79 -8.28
CA ILE A 229 -7.47 11.90 -7.45
C ILE A 229 -7.32 13.34 -6.92
N ASP A 230 -7.48 14.33 -7.78
CA ASP A 230 -7.36 15.74 -7.43
C ASP A 230 -8.40 16.18 -6.38
N LYS A 231 -9.66 15.72 -6.53
CA LYS A 231 -10.73 16.01 -5.56
C LYS A 231 -10.45 15.34 -4.21
N VAL A 232 -9.94 14.11 -4.23
CA VAL A 232 -9.59 13.38 -3.00
C VAL A 232 -8.43 14.06 -2.28
N LEU A 233 -7.38 14.47 -2.99
CA LEU A 233 -6.24 15.20 -2.40
C LEU A 233 -6.69 16.55 -1.79
N ARG A 234 -7.53 17.32 -2.49
CA ARG A 234 -8.10 18.56 -1.93
C ARG A 234 -8.99 18.28 -0.71
N LEU A 235 -9.82 17.23 -0.75
CA LEU A 235 -10.61 16.83 0.41
C LEU A 235 -9.73 16.54 1.63
N MET A 236 -8.59 15.86 1.44
CA MET A 236 -7.64 15.59 2.53
C MET A 236 -7.04 16.89 3.09
N ARG A 237 -6.59 17.79 2.21
CA ARG A 237 -6.04 19.09 2.59
C ARG A 237 -7.05 19.94 3.37
N ASP A 238 -8.23 20.13 2.79
CA ASP A 238 -9.25 21.06 3.28
C ASP A 238 -9.84 20.59 4.63
N ASN A 239 -9.86 19.29 4.90
CA ASN A 239 -10.30 18.72 6.16
C ASN A 239 -9.15 18.32 7.10
N SER A 240 -7.89 18.58 6.71
CA SER A 240 -6.70 18.25 7.49
C SER A 240 -6.65 16.77 7.89
N TYR A 241 -7.05 15.86 7.00
CA TYR A 241 -6.98 14.42 7.24
C TYR A 241 -5.52 13.95 7.36
N LYS A 242 -5.27 13.00 8.28
CA LYS A 242 -3.91 12.60 8.69
C LYS A 242 -3.43 11.27 8.11
N PHE A 243 -4.24 10.62 7.29
CA PHE A 243 -3.80 9.42 6.57
C PHE A 243 -2.96 9.79 5.35
N THR A 244 -2.08 8.89 4.96
CA THR A 244 -1.14 9.11 3.86
C THR A 244 -1.80 8.86 2.49
N ALA A 245 -1.45 9.65 1.49
CA ALA A 245 -1.82 9.42 0.10
C ALA A 245 -0.62 8.78 -0.64
N THR A 246 -0.75 7.50 -0.97
CA THR A 246 0.32 6.67 -1.51
C THR A 246 0.19 6.51 -3.02
N ILE A 247 1.20 6.93 -3.76
CA ILE A 247 1.28 6.73 -5.22
C ILE A 247 1.43 5.25 -5.50
N GLU A 248 0.53 4.70 -6.34
CA GLU A 248 0.65 3.35 -6.87
C GLU A 248 0.62 3.39 -8.40
N LEU A 249 1.79 3.17 -9.00
CA LEU A 249 1.98 3.20 -10.44
C LEU A 249 1.68 1.83 -11.06
N GLU A 250 0.57 1.71 -11.76
CA GLU A 250 0.18 0.47 -12.43
C GLU A 250 -0.07 0.62 -13.94
N TYR A 251 -0.12 1.83 -14.47
CA TYR A 251 -0.29 1.99 -15.91
C TYR A 251 0.95 1.59 -16.70
N ARG A 252 0.74 1.27 -17.98
CA ARG A 252 1.82 0.93 -18.90
C ARG A 252 2.75 2.14 -19.07
N ILE A 253 4.04 1.91 -18.85
CA ILE A 253 5.04 2.95 -19.00
C ILE A 253 5.09 3.40 -20.47
N PRO A 254 4.98 4.71 -20.75
CA PRO A 254 5.09 5.24 -22.10
C PRO A 254 6.46 4.96 -22.72
N GLU A 255 6.49 4.85 -24.05
CA GLU A 255 7.74 4.72 -24.78
C GLU A 255 8.69 5.89 -24.48
N GLY A 256 9.97 5.61 -24.28
CA GLY A 256 10.98 6.62 -23.91
C GLY A 256 10.94 7.09 -22.44
N SER A 257 10.02 6.57 -21.63
CA SER A 257 9.94 6.83 -20.19
C SER A 257 10.43 5.62 -19.35
N ASN A 258 10.42 5.78 -18.03
CA ASN A 258 10.69 4.72 -17.07
C ASN A 258 9.88 4.94 -15.79
N ARG A 259 9.86 3.93 -14.89
CA ARG A 259 9.04 3.98 -13.68
C ARG A 259 9.37 5.16 -12.77
N VAL A 260 10.64 5.51 -12.61
CA VAL A 260 11.08 6.64 -11.77
C VAL A 260 10.52 7.97 -12.32
N LYS A 261 10.64 8.20 -13.63
CA LYS A 261 10.07 9.39 -14.28
C LYS A 261 8.55 9.45 -14.13
N GLU A 262 7.87 8.30 -14.27
CA GLU A 262 6.41 8.27 -14.16
C GLU A 262 5.94 8.41 -12.71
N VAL A 263 6.65 7.86 -11.72
CA VAL A 263 6.37 8.14 -10.29
C VAL A 263 6.56 9.63 -9.97
N LYS A 264 7.63 10.24 -10.49
CA LYS A 264 7.85 11.69 -10.35
C LYS A 264 6.71 12.50 -11.00
N ARG A 265 6.22 12.08 -12.17
CA ARG A 265 5.05 12.67 -12.82
C ARG A 265 3.79 12.58 -11.95
N CYS A 266 3.56 11.44 -11.29
CA CYS A 266 2.47 11.28 -10.34
C CYS A 266 2.64 12.22 -9.12
N LEU A 267 3.86 12.37 -8.61
CA LEU A 267 4.16 13.33 -7.54
C LEU A 267 3.88 14.78 -7.98
N ASP A 268 4.27 15.15 -9.20
CA ASP A 268 4.02 16.49 -9.73
C ASP A 268 2.52 16.74 -9.94
N TYR A 269 1.75 15.70 -10.31
CA TYR A 269 0.29 15.76 -10.34
C TYR A 269 -0.28 16.06 -8.93
N CYS A 270 0.22 15.38 -7.88
CA CYS A 270 -0.19 15.63 -6.50
C CYS A 270 0.12 17.09 -6.08
N LYS A 271 1.32 17.58 -6.39
CA LYS A 271 1.73 18.97 -6.12
C LYS A 271 0.77 19.97 -6.76
N LYS A 272 0.46 19.78 -8.04
CA LYS A 272 -0.47 20.63 -8.79
C LYS A 272 -1.87 20.60 -8.18
N ALA A 273 -2.40 19.43 -7.88
CA ALA A 273 -3.72 19.27 -7.29
C ALA A 273 -3.85 19.93 -5.91
N LEU A 274 -2.78 19.93 -5.12
CA LEU A 274 -2.76 20.53 -3.78
C LEU A 274 -2.42 22.02 -3.75
N SER A 275 -1.93 22.58 -4.85
CA SER A 275 -1.61 24.02 -4.98
C SER A 275 -2.77 24.84 -5.52
N SER A 276 -3.81 24.20 -6.04
CA SER A 276 -5.01 24.82 -6.62
C SER A 276 -6.10 25.11 -5.58
#